data_d03a1897a60172d45c5d35b43f777743
#
_entry.id   d03a1897a60172d45c5d35b43f777743
#
_cell.length_a   1.000
_cell.length_b   1.000
_cell.length_c   1.000
_cell.angle_alpha   90.00
_cell.angle_beta   90.00
_cell.angle_gamma   90.00
#
_symmetry.space_group_name_H-M   'P 1'
#
loop_
_entity.id
_entity.type
_entity.pdbx_description
1 polymer ?
#
loop_
_entity_poly.entity_id
_entity_poly.type
_entity_poly.pdbx_seq_one_letter_code
_entity_poly.pdbx_strand_id
1 'polypeptide(L)'
;SLLVPECVQHFVEPRGHTLSDDAKRKWLSALDQLAAGIPTETHALLGDVEQIGRSFRVHEERTSSWAASMSIEPGWRYGFSWRVAAADYVDRGAEWADDFMSLQRRPRAEMYASLRALSLAAGEDPNPLVEIAFPKLESIAGARLENLAELSFLRHALALQLGEEPCELIDPHGNGVTVTRVDDHLRIESPIPSNPPRNMAIVFRVE
;
A
#
# COMPACT_ATOMS: atom_id res chain seq x y z
N SER A 1 -1.24 8.64 3.91
CA SER A 1 -2.31 8.07 4.75
C SER A 1 -3.59 8.80 4.43
N LEU A 2 -4.38 8.19 3.57
CA LEU A 2 -5.67 8.69 3.14
C LEU A 2 -6.71 8.39 4.23
N LEU A 3 -7.44 9.38 4.62
CA LEU A 3 -8.71 9.64 5.33
C LEU A 3 -9.68 8.45 5.64
N VAL A 4 -9.31 7.19 5.39
CA VAL A 4 -10.16 6.02 5.65
C VAL A 4 -10.31 5.69 7.14
N PRO A 5 -9.28 5.80 8.02
CA PRO A 5 -9.41 5.37 9.41
C PRO A 5 -10.47 6.13 10.22
N GLU A 6 -10.58 7.45 10.02
CA GLU A 6 -11.56 8.25 10.77
C GLU A 6 -13.00 8.07 10.27
N CYS A 7 -13.19 7.89 8.97
CA CYS A 7 -14.52 7.58 8.43
C CYS A 7 -15.02 6.22 8.92
N VAL A 8 -14.17 5.20 8.99
CA VAL A 8 -14.55 3.85 9.41
C VAL A 8 -15.01 3.81 10.87
N GLN A 9 -14.27 4.45 11.78
CA GLN A 9 -14.66 4.52 13.19
C GLN A 9 -16.01 5.23 13.40
N HIS A 10 -16.32 6.25 12.61
CA HIS A 10 -17.59 6.97 12.70
C HIS A 10 -18.79 6.23 12.10
N PHE A 11 -18.57 5.32 11.15
CA PHE A 11 -19.64 4.56 10.50
C PHE A 11 -19.99 3.26 11.23
N VAL A 12 -19.06 2.67 11.93
CA VAL A 12 -19.22 1.36 12.59
C VAL A 12 -19.66 1.49 14.05
N GLU A 13 -19.43 2.65 14.70
CA GLU A 13 -20.04 2.96 16.00
C GLU A 13 -21.34 3.74 15.78
N PRO A 14 -22.50 3.09 15.90
CA PRO A 14 -23.75 3.82 15.77
C PRO A 14 -23.98 4.66 17.02
N ARG A 15 -23.94 5.97 16.88
CA ARG A 15 -24.62 6.86 17.82
C ARG A 15 -26.14 6.63 17.72
N GLY A 16 -26.61 5.41 17.99
CA GLY A 16 -28.03 5.07 18.08
C GLY A 16 -28.85 5.15 16.78
N HIS A 17 -28.23 5.33 15.62
CA HIS A 17 -28.93 5.37 14.33
C HIS A 17 -28.50 4.19 13.47
N THR A 18 -29.38 3.22 13.29
CA THR A 18 -29.21 2.16 12.28
C THR A 18 -29.37 2.78 10.88
N LEU A 19 -28.40 2.55 10.00
CA LEU A 19 -28.54 2.90 8.60
C LEU A 19 -29.69 2.11 7.98
N SER A 20 -30.51 2.77 7.15
CA SER A 20 -31.52 2.04 6.36
C SER A 20 -30.84 1.10 5.36
N ASP A 21 -31.54 0.02 4.97
CA ASP A 21 -31.00 -0.93 4.00
C ASP A 21 -30.66 -0.29 2.66
N ASP A 22 -31.42 0.71 2.23
CA ASP A 22 -31.10 1.49 1.02
C ASP A 22 -29.78 2.26 1.18
N ALA A 23 -29.53 2.84 2.35
CA ALA A 23 -28.26 3.49 2.63
C ALA A 23 -27.10 2.49 2.67
N LYS A 24 -27.27 1.32 3.30
CA LYS A 24 -26.27 0.25 3.32
C LYS A 24 -25.91 -0.22 1.90
N ARG A 25 -26.90 -0.43 1.02
CA ARG A 25 -26.68 -0.82 -0.40
C ARG A 25 -25.94 0.27 -1.18
N LYS A 26 -26.25 1.54 -0.97
CA LYS A 26 -25.50 2.65 -1.58
C LYS A 26 -24.06 2.67 -1.13
N TRP A 27 -23.81 2.37 0.14
CA TRP A 27 -22.45 2.25 0.67
C TRP A 27 -21.70 1.07 0.06
N LEU A 28 -22.33 -0.12 -0.05
CA LEU A 28 -21.70 -1.28 -0.74
C LEU A 28 -21.28 -0.90 -2.16
N SER A 29 -22.16 -0.26 -2.93
CA SER A 29 -21.82 0.19 -4.29
C SER A 29 -20.67 1.21 -4.31
N ALA A 30 -20.63 2.13 -3.34
CA ALA A 30 -19.54 3.10 -3.24
C ALA A 30 -18.21 2.44 -2.86
N LEU A 31 -18.21 1.45 -1.96
CA LEU A 31 -17.02 0.67 -1.59
C LEU A 31 -16.49 -0.15 -2.77
N ASP A 32 -17.37 -0.71 -3.62
CA ASP A 32 -16.98 -1.40 -4.85
C ASP A 32 -16.26 -0.45 -5.81
N GLN A 33 -16.80 0.76 -5.99
CA GLN A 33 -16.17 1.78 -6.83
C GLN A 33 -14.83 2.24 -6.26
N LEU A 34 -14.74 2.42 -4.94
CA LEU A 34 -13.47 2.76 -4.27
C LEU A 34 -12.43 1.65 -4.45
N ALA A 35 -12.80 0.39 -4.24
CA ALA A 35 -11.91 -0.74 -4.43
C ALA A 35 -11.39 -0.84 -5.88
N ALA A 36 -12.28 -0.63 -6.86
CA ALA A 36 -11.90 -0.60 -8.27
C ALA A 36 -11.01 0.60 -8.65
N GLY A 37 -11.12 1.71 -7.92
CA GLY A 37 -10.35 2.94 -8.12
C GLY A 37 -8.97 2.94 -7.45
N ILE A 38 -8.67 1.97 -6.58
CA ILE A 38 -7.34 1.87 -5.95
C ILE A 38 -6.30 1.54 -7.03
N PRO A 39 -5.29 2.41 -7.24
CA PRO A 39 -4.25 2.14 -8.22
C PRO A 39 -3.57 0.80 -7.99
N THR A 40 -3.17 0.14 -9.07
CA THR A 40 -2.32 -1.04 -8.92
C THR A 40 -0.99 -0.64 -8.32
N GLU A 41 -0.35 -1.57 -7.61
CA GLU A 41 0.97 -1.33 -7.00
C GLU A 41 2.00 -0.90 -8.05
N THR A 42 1.90 -1.46 -9.25
CA THR A 42 2.76 -1.11 -10.40
C THR A 42 2.60 0.35 -10.81
N HIS A 43 1.36 0.86 -10.88
CA HIS A 43 1.13 2.26 -11.20
C HIS A 43 1.66 3.20 -10.11
N ALA A 44 1.49 2.83 -8.83
CA ALA A 44 2.04 3.60 -7.72
C ALA A 44 3.57 3.65 -7.79
N LEU A 45 4.22 2.50 -8.02
CA LEU A 45 5.66 2.39 -8.16
C LEU A 45 6.19 3.23 -9.32
N LEU A 46 5.61 3.10 -10.52
CA LEU A 46 6.04 3.85 -11.69
C LEU A 46 5.81 5.36 -11.51
N GLY A 47 4.72 5.75 -10.87
CA GLY A 47 4.44 7.15 -10.54
C GLY A 47 5.49 7.74 -9.61
N ASP A 48 5.88 7.03 -8.57
CA ASP A 48 6.92 7.45 -7.62
C ASP A 48 8.29 7.55 -8.31
N VAL A 49 8.67 6.55 -9.10
CA VAL A 49 9.93 6.55 -9.87
C VAL A 49 10.00 7.73 -10.84
N GLU A 50 8.93 7.98 -11.61
CA GLU A 50 8.88 9.10 -12.54
C GLU A 50 8.95 10.45 -11.82
N GLN A 51 8.22 10.61 -10.72
CA GLN A 51 8.22 11.84 -9.92
C GLN A 51 9.60 12.14 -9.35
N ILE A 52 10.26 11.12 -8.79
CA ILE A 52 11.63 11.24 -8.26
C ILE A 52 12.59 11.58 -9.38
N GLY A 53 12.62 10.81 -10.47
CA GLY A 53 13.49 11.06 -11.61
C GLY A 53 13.27 12.44 -12.22
N ARG A 54 12.03 12.93 -12.33
CA ARG A 54 11.71 14.29 -12.78
C ARG A 54 12.28 15.33 -11.84
N SER A 55 12.14 15.15 -10.52
CA SER A 55 12.66 16.08 -9.52
C SER A 55 14.16 16.23 -9.64
N PHE A 56 14.89 15.13 -9.83
CA PHE A 56 16.34 15.16 -10.00
C PHE A 56 16.79 15.80 -11.32
N ARG A 57 16.03 15.66 -12.41
CA ARG A 57 16.32 16.30 -13.69
C ARG A 57 16.08 17.81 -13.66
N VAL A 58 15.00 18.24 -13.03
CA VAL A 58 14.59 19.66 -13.03
C VAL A 58 15.39 20.48 -12.01
N HIS A 59 15.79 19.88 -10.91
CA HIS A 59 16.44 20.57 -9.79
C HIS A 59 17.90 20.14 -9.60
N GLU A 60 18.63 19.88 -10.69
CA GLU A 60 20.01 19.36 -10.64
C GLU A 60 20.91 20.15 -9.70
N GLU A 61 20.88 21.48 -9.71
CA GLU A 61 21.71 22.30 -8.81
C GLU A 61 21.37 22.11 -7.33
N ARG A 62 20.07 22.06 -6.99
CA ARG A 62 19.63 21.80 -5.61
C ARG A 62 19.96 20.38 -5.19
N THR A 63 19.79 19.43 -6.09
CA THR A 63 20.10 18.03 -5.86
C THR A 63 21.59 17.83 -5.64
N SER A 64 22.42 18.44 -6.46
CA SER A 64 23.88 18.40 -6.31
C SER A 64 24.33 18.97 -4.96
N SER A 65 23.74 20.09 -4.54
CA SER A 65 24.05 20.71 -3.24
C SER A 65 23.61 19.83 -2.06
N TRP A 66 22.43 19.23 -2.15
CA TRP A 66 21.92 18.34 -1.11
C TRP A 66 22.72 17.04 -1.04
N ALA A 67 22.99 16.40 -2.18
CA ALA A 67 23.78 15.18 -2.25
C ALA A 67 25.24 15.38 -1.80
N ALA A 68 25.83 16.52 -2.16
CA ALA A 68 27.17 16.88 -1.69
C ALA A 68 27.25 17.01 -0.17
N SER A 69 26.18 17.48 0.48
CA SER A 69 26.11 17.54 1.95
C SER A 69 26.13 16.16 2.60
N MET A 70 25.77 15.11 1.86
CA MET A 70 25.79 13.70 2.30
C MET A 70 27.01 12.94 1.73
N SER A 71 27.91 13.62 1.03
CA SER A 71 29.06 13.03 0.34
C SER A 71 28.66 11.99 -0.72
N ILE A 72 27.51 12.22 -1.38
CA ILE A 72 26.99 11.35 -2.44
C ILE A 72 27.19 12.04 -3.80
N GLU A 73 27.80 11.33 -4.73
CA GLU A 73 28.07 11.80 -6.09
C GLU A 73 27.66 10.75 -7.13
N PRO A 74 27.21 11.15 -8.33
CA PRO A 74 26.79 10.21 -9.38
C PRO A 74 27.93 9.36 -9.96
N GLY A 75 29.19 9.63 -9.59
CA GLY A 75 30.34 8.85 -10.00
C GLY A 75 30.67 8.93 -11.50
N TRP A 76 31.81 8.35 -11.88
CA TRP A 76 32.31 8.36 -13.25
C TRP A 76 31.40 7.63 -14.25
N ARG A 77 30.68 6.59 -13.78
CA ARG A 77 29.74 5.79 -14.62
C ARG A 77 28.63 6.66 -15.21
N TYR A 78 28.22 7.69 -14.51
CA TYR A 78 27.20 8.64 -14.98
C TYR A 78 27.79 9.98 -15.42
N GLY A 79 29.10 10.01 -15.72
CA GLY A 79 29.77 11.24 -16.13
C GLY A 79 29.65 12.38 -15.11
N PHE A 80 29.49 12.05 -13.82
CA PHE A 80 29.24 12.99 -12.72
C PHE A 80 27.96 13.83 -12.92
N SER A 81 27.01 13.34 -13.70
CA SER A 81 25.76 14.03 -14.00
C SER A 81 24.57 13.38 -13.34
N TRP A 82 23.88 14.14 -12.52
CA TRP A 82 22.60 13.72 -11.92
C TRP A 82 21.49 13.48 -12.95
N ARG A 83 21.53 14.17 -14.10
CA ARG A 83 20.57 13.93 -15.19
C ARG A 83 20.73 12.56 -15.79
N VAL A 84 21.97 12.12 -15.97
CA VAL A 84 22.26 10.77 -16.51
C VAL A 84 21.87 9.71 -15.49
N ALA A 85 22.22 9.89 -14.22
CA ALA A 85 21.82 8.99 -13.14
C ALA A 85 20.30 8.93 -13.01
N ALA A 86 19.58 10.06 -13.14
CA ALA A 86 18.12 10.10 -13.09
C ALA A 86 17.46 9.45 -14.31
N ALA A 87 18.05 9.50 -15.48
CA ALA A 87 17.55 8.78 -16.63
C ALA A 87 17.66 7.26 -16.43
N ASP A 88 18.83 6.78 -16.02
CA ASP A 88 19.06 5.37 -15.69
C ASP A 88 18.10 4.88 -14.57
N TYR A 89 17.89 5.71 -13.54
CA TYR A 89 16.93 5.39 -12.46
C TYR A 89 15.49 5.19 -12.98
N VAL A 90 15.04 6.05 -13.89
CA VAL A 90 13.68 5.94 -14.47
C VAL A 90 13.57 4.74 -15.40
N ASP A 91 14.60 4.48 -16.21
CA ASP A 91 14.60 3.33 -17.13
C ASP A 91 14.55 2.01 -16.34
N ARG A 92 15.25 1.92 -15.21
CA ARG A 92 15.21 0.75 -14.31
C ARG A 92 13.89 0.61 -13.56
N GLY A 93 13.12 1.69 -13.44
CA GLY A 93 11.80 1.64 -12.84
C GLY A 93 10.86 0.65 -13.53
N ALA A 94 10.99 0.49 -14.84
CA ALA A 94 10.21 -0.50 -15.60
C ALA A 94 10.62 -1.94 -15.22
N GLU A 95 11.92 -2.22 -15.05
CA GLU A 95 12.43 -3.53 -14.62
C GLU A 95 11.90 -3.86 -13.21
N TRP A 96 11.95 -2.89 -12.28
CA TRP A 96 11.41 -3.09 -10.93
C TRP A 96 9.90 -3.32 -10.93
N ALA A 97 9.17 -2.66 -11.84
CA ALA A 97 7.73 -2.87 -11.98
C ALA A 97 7.41 -4.29 -12.48
N ASP A 98 8.19 -4.81 -13.41
CA ASP A 98 8.04 -6.18 -13.92
C ASP A 98 8.38 -7.21 -12.85
N ASP A 99 9.48 -7.02 -12.11
CA ASP A 99 9.83 -7.85 -10.96
C ASP A 99 8.73 -7.83 -9.91
N PHE A 100 8.22 -6.65 -9.57
CA PHE A 100 7.15 -6.48 -8.61
C PHE A 100 5.87 -7.20 -9.02
N MET A 101 5.45 -7.09 -10.29
CA MET A 101 4.30 -7.84 -10.82
C MET A 101 4.48 -9.35 -10.74
N SER A 102 5.69 -9.83 -11.00
CA SER A 102 5.99 -11.27 -10.90
C SER A 102 5.86 -11.79 -9.47
N LEU A 103 6.26 -10.98 -8.50
CA LEU A 103 6.23 -11.31 -7.08
C LEU A 103 4.80 -11.32 -6.50
N GLN A 104 3.89 -10.50 -7.02
CA GLN A 104 2.50 -10.45 -6.57
C GLN A 104 1.74 -11.77 -6.71
N ARG A 105 2.19 -12.65 -7.60
CA ARG A 105 1.62 -13.98 -7.82
C ARG A 105 2.05 -15.02 -6.80
N ARG A 106 3.02 -14.68 -5.94
CA ARG A 106 3.55 -15.59 -4.92
C ARG A 106 2.71 -15.54 -3.63
N PRO A 107 2.81 -16.56 -2.79
CA PRO A 107 2.29 -16.48 -1.42
C PRO A 107 2.78 -15.24 -0.69
N ARG A 108 1.94 -14.61 0.13
CA ARG A 108 2.25 -13.31 0.76
C ARG A 108 3.58 -13.27 1.49
N ALA A 109 3.89 -14.28 2.28
CA ALA A 109 5.16 -14.35 3.02
C ALA A 109 6.39 -14.36 2.09
N GLU A 110 6.32 -15.11 0.98
CA GLU A 110 7.39 -15.17 -0.03
C GLU A 110 7.50 -13.84 -0.79
N MET A 111 6.38 -13.24 -1.13
CA MET A 111 6.33 -11.93 -1.77
C MET A 111 7.06 -10.88 -0.92
N TYR A 112 6.71 -10.74 0.35
CA TYR A 112 7.34 -9.76 1.24
C TYR A 112 8.83 -10.05 1.47
N ALA A 113 9.22 -11.33 1.62
CA ALA A 113 10.62 -11.71 1.73
C ALA A 113 11.43 -11.32 0.48
N SER A 114 10.85 -11.53 -0.70
CA SER A 114 11.48 -11.17 -1.99
C SER A 114 11.57 -9.66 -2.18
N LEU A 115 10.53 -8.90 -1.83
CA LEU A 115 10.54 -7.43 -1.88
C LEU A 115 11.60 -6.84 -0.96
N ARG A 116 11.78 -7.44 0.22
CA ARG A 116 12.86 -7.07 1.15
C ARG A 116 14.24 -7.34 0.57
N ALA A 117 14.43 -8.50 -0.08
CA ALA A 117 15.68 -8.83 -0.74
C ALA A 117 16.01 -7.84 -1.86
N LEU A 118 15.03 -7.40 -2.66
CA LEU A 118 15.21 -6.36 -3.68
C LEU A 118 15.61 -5.03 -3.05
N SER A 119 14.98 -4.63 -1.95
CA SER A 119 15.31 -3.40 -1.23
C SER A 119 16.73 -3.42 -0.65
N LEU A 120 17.20 -4.57 -0.20
CA LEU A 120 18.58 -4.74 0.27
C LEU A 120 19.59 -4.66 -0.87
N ALA A 121 19.30 -5.32 -2.00
CA ALA A 121 20.16 -5.28 -3.19
C ALA A 121 20.28 -3.87 -3.78
N ALA A 122 19.24 -3.06 -3.65
CA ALA A 122 19.27 -1.65 -4.07
C ALA A 122 20.30 -0.81 -3.32
N GLY A 123 20.64 -1.16 -2.08
CA GLY A 123 21.69 -0.49 -1.30
C GLY A 123 23.11 -0.71 -1.82
N GLU A 124 23.31 -1.70 -2.70
CA GLU A 124 24.60 -2.00 -3.33
C GLU A 124 24.62 -1.54 -4.80
N ASP A 125 23.62 -0.81 -5.24
CA ASP A 125 23.49 -0.37 -6.62
C ASP A 125 24.50 0.72 -6.98
N PRO A 126 25.14 0.64 -8.16
CA PRO A 126 26.07 1.66 -8.60
C PRO A 126 25.43 3.01 -8.91
N ASN A 127 24.10 3.07 -9.07
CA ASN A 127 23.37 4.33 -9.24
C ASN A 127 23.04 4.90 -7.86
N PRO A 128 23.61 6.03 -7.47
CA PRO A 128 23.39 6.62 -6.15
C PRO A 128 21.94 7.04 -5.92
N LEU A 129 21.13 7.25 -6.98
CA LEU A 129 19.69 7.50 -6.82
C LEU A 129 18.93 6.25 -6.41
N VAL A 130 19.40 5.07 -6.80
CA VAL A 130 18.80 3.80 -6.36
C VAL A 130 19.05 3.64 -4.86
N GLU A 131 20.26 3.88 -4.38
CA GLU A 131 20.58 3.83 -2.95
C GLU A 131 19.71 4.79 -2.12
N ILE A 132 19.55 6.04 -2.60
CA ILE A 132 18.87 7.10 -1.84
C ILE A 132 17.34 7.02 -1.96
N ALA A 133 16.86 6.69 -3.14
CA ALA A 133 15.46 6.89 -3.53
C ALA A 133 14.77 5.61 -4.03
N PHE A 134 15.36 4.43 -3.79
CA PHE A 134 14.71 3.17 -4.15
C PHE A 134 13.33 3.09 -3.48
N PRO A 135 12.28 2.82 -4.23
CA PRO A 135 10.94 2.74 -3.68
C PRO A 135 10.85 1.68 -2.60
N LYS A 136 10.18 1.99 -1.50
CA LYS A 136 9.91 1.01 -0.43
C LYS A 136 8.82 0.05 -0.89
N LEU A 137 9.18 -0.90 -1.75
CA LEU A 137 8.27 -1.83 -2.40
C LEU A 137 7.37 -2.59 -1.41
N GLU A 138 7.91 -2.99 -0.25
CA GLU A 138 7.13 -3.63 0.82
C GLU A 138 6.02 -2.68 1.34
N SER A 139 6.34 -1.39 1.51
CA SER A 139 5.37 -0.40 2.00
C SER A 139 4.30 -0.10 0.96
N ILE A 140 4.65 -0.06 -0.33
CA ILE A 140 3.69 0.13 -1.43
C ILE A 140 2.72 -1.05 -1.48
N ALA A 141 3.25 -2.29 -1.48
CA ALA A 141 2.43 -3.50 -1.47
C ALA A 141 1.54 -3.57 -0.21
N GLY A 142 2.14 -3.33 0.96
CA GLY A 142 1.44 -3.38 2.24
C GLY A 142 0.30 -2.37 2.30
N ALA A 143 0.56 -1.11 2.00
CA ALA A 143 -0.44 -0.05 2.06
C ALA A 143 -1.66 -0.34 1.16
N ARG A 144 -1.43 -0.82 -0.07
CA ARG A 144 -2.53 -1.19 -0.95
C ARG A 144 -3.33 -2.38 -0.43
N LEU A 145 -2.64 -3.43 0.00
CA LEU A 145 -3.30 -4.64 0.51
C LEU A 145 -4.07 -4.36 1.80
N GLU A 146 -3.54 -3.52 2.68
CA GLU A 146 -4.23 -3.07 3.88
C GLU A 146 -5.50 -2.28 3.52
N ASN A 147 -5.42 -1.33 2.57
CA ASN A 147 -6.61 -0.60 2.09
C ASN A 147 -7.67 -1.54 1.50
N LEU A 148 -7.27 -2.51 0.68
CA LEU A 148 -8.20 -3.48 0.11
C LEU A 148 -8.81 -4.38 1.19
N ALA A 149 -8.04 -4.76 2.21
CA ALA A 149 -8.52 -5.55 3.33
C ALA A 149 -9.55 -4.77 4.16
N GLU A 150 -9.28 -3.50 4.49
CA GLU A 150 -10.24 -2.63 5.17
C GLU A 150 -11.56 -2.52 4.40
N LEU A 151 -11.50 -2.30 3.09
CA LEU A 151 -12.69 -2.27 2.24
C LEU A 151 -13.41 -3.61 2.23
N SER A 152 -12.70 -4.74 2.17
CA SER A 152 -13.31 -6.07 2.22
C SER A 152 -14.00 -6.33 3.56
N PHE A 153 -13.41 -5.89 4.68
CA PHE A 153 -14.01 -6.01 6.01
C PHE A 153 -15.31 -5.21 6.11
N LEU A 154 -15.31 -3.97 5.61
CA LEU A 154 -16.52 -3.13 5.59
C LEU A 154 -17.62 -3.73 4.71
N ARG A 155 -17.28 -4.20 3.53
CA ARG A 155 -18.23 -4.86 2.61
C ARG A 155 -18.84 -6.11 3.24
N HIS A 156 -18.00 -6.94 3.86
CA HIS A 156 -18.43 -8.14 4.57
C HIS A 156 -19.42 -7.80 5.70
N ALA A 157 -19.09 -6.77 6.49
CA ALA A 157 -19.93 -6.30 7.58
C ALA A 157 -21.31 -5.82 7.08
N LEU A 158 -21.33 -4.99 6.04
CA LEU A 158 -22.57 -4.46 5.47
C LEU A 158 -23.42 -5.55 4.82
N ALA A 159 -22.81 -6.51 4.12
CA ALA A 159 -23.51 -7.64 3.54
C ALA A 159 -24.20 -8.47 4.62
N LEU A 160 -23.52 -8.79 5.71
CA LEU A 160 -24.11 -9.51 6.85
C LEU A 160 -25.30 -8.75 7.48
N GLN A 161 -25.19 -7.43 7.61
CA GLN A 161 -26.27 -6.59 8.13
C GLN A 161 -27.49 -6.51 7.19
N LEU A 162 -27.30 -6.78 5.90
CA LEU A 162 -28.37 -6.85 4.90
C LEU A 162 -28.93 -8.26 4.74
N GLY A 163 -28.38 -9.27 5.41
CA GLY A 163 -28.71 -10.67 5.22
C GLY A 163 -28.29 -11.20 3.85
N GLU A 164 -27.33 -10.54 3.20
CA GLU A 164 -26.76 -10.93 1.90
C GLU A 164 -25.53 -11.82 2.11
N GLU A 165 -25.09 -12.54 1.07
CA GLU A 165 -23.89 -13.36 1.13
C GLU A 165 -22.65 -12.47 1.30
N PRO A 166 -21.85 -12.68 2.37
CA PRO A 166 -20.69 -11.84 2.63
C PRO A 166 -19.57 -12.10 1.63
N CYS A 167 -18.85 -11.04 1.25
CA CYS A 167 -17.71 -11.14 0.37
C CYS A 167 -16.53 -11.84 1.04
N GLU A 168 -15.59 -12.36 0.25
CA GLU A 168 -14.33 -12.91 0.74
C GLU A 168 -13.50 -11.84 1.46
N LEU A 169 -12.95 -12.20 2.61
CA LEU A 169 -12.08 -11.33 3.39
C LEU A 169 -10.64 -11.39 2.85
N ILE A 170 -10.06 -10.22 2.64
CA ILE A 170 -8.68 -10.12 2.15
C ILE A 170 -7.73 -10.11 3.35
N ASP A 171 -6.78 -11.06 3.35
CA ASP A 171 -5.66 -11.08 4.29
C ASP A 171 -4.46 -10.31 3.69
N PRO A 172 -4.13 -9.12 4.17
CA PRO A 172 -3.10 -8.30 3.55
C PRO A 172 -1.68 -8.86 3.73
N HIS A 173 -1.44 -9.61 4.82
CA HIS A 173 -0.10 -10.06 5.20
C HIS A 173 0.06 -11.59 5.22
N GLY A 174 -1.01 -12.35 5.01
CA GLY A 174 -0.97 -13.81 5.09
C GLY A 174 -0.86 -14.36 6.51
N ASN A 175 -1.28 -13.57 7.52
CA ASN A 175 -1.22 -13.94 8.93
C ASN A 175 -2.57 -14.48 9.46
N GLY A 176 -3.56 -14.54 8.60
CA GLY A 176 -4.93 -14.97 8.90
C GLY A 176 -5.85 -13.79 9.25
N VAL A 177 -7.11 -13.91 8.82
CA VAL A 177 -8.19 -13.02 9.24
C VAL A 177 -9.04 -13.79 10.25
N THR A 178 -9.29 -13.17 11.41
CA THR A 178 -10.12 -13.75 12.44
C THR A 178 -11.45 -13.03 12.49
N VAL A 179 -12.55 -13.79 12.51
CA VAL A 179 -13.91 -13.29 12.69
C VAL A 179 -14.43 -13.83 14.01
N THR A 180 -14.66 -12.93 14.98
CA THR A 180 -15.12 -13.29 16.33
C THR A 180 -16.46 -12.62 16.60
N ARG A 181 -17.43 -13.39 17.09
CA ARG A 181 -18.73 -12.86 17.54
C ARG A 181 -18.75 -12.77 19.06
N VAL A 182 -19.06 -11.60 19.56
CA VAL A 182 -19.26 -11.34 21.00
C VAL A 182 -20.61 -10.65 21.16
N ASP A 183 -21.56 -11.34 21.73
CA ASP A 183 -22.97 -10.91 21.87
C ASP A 183 -23.59 -10.55 20.50
N ASP A 184 -24.04 -9.32 20.32
CA ASP A 184 -24.62 -8.75 19.11
C ASP A 184 -23.58 -8.06 18.21
N HIS A 185 -22.28 -8.19 18.55
CA HIS A 185 -21.19 -7.61 17.78
C HIS A 185 -20.35 -8.66 17.07
N LEU A 186 -19.88 -8.31 15.91
CA LEU A 186 -18.94 -9.09 15.12
C LEU A 186 -17.65 -8.27 15.00
N ARG A 187 -16.52 -8.91 15.29
CA ARG A 187 -15.20 -8.33 15.16
C ARG A 187 -14.44 -9.06 14.05
N ILE A 188 -14.00 -8.34 13.05
CA ILE A 188 -13.11 -8.85 12.00
C ILE A 188 -11.75 -8.20 12.23
N GLU A 189 -10.70 -9.02 12.31
CA GLU A 189 -9.36 -8.50 12.54
C GLU A 189 -8.29 -9.28 11.76
N SER A 190 -7.24 -8.59 11.37
CA SER A 190 -6.03 -9.15 10.78
C SER A 190 -4.79 -8.55 11.43
N PRO A 191 -3.80 -9.37 11.84
CA PRO A 191 -2.56 -8.89 12.40
C PRO A 191 -1.72 -8.16 11.35
N ILE A 192 -1.22 -6.96 11.71
CA ILE A 192 -0.26 -6.21 10.89
C ILE A 192 1.14 -6.43 11.48
N PRO A 193 2.10 -6.98 10.69
CA PRO A 193 3.47 -7.13 11.13
C PRO A 193 4.16 -5.78 11.22
N SER A 194 4.11 -5.15 12.37
CA SER A 194 4.73 -3.87 12.68
C SER A 194 5.43 -3.92 14.02
N ASN A 195 6.28 -2.93 14.30
CA ASN A 195 6.91 -2.79 15.61
C ASN A 195 6.51 -1.42 16.23
N PRO A 196 5.66 -1.37 17.26
CA PRO A 196 5.00 -2.52 17.92
C PRO A 196 3.94 -3.19 17.04
N PRO A 197 3.58 -4.46 17.30
CA PRO A 197 2.51 -5.15 16.57
C PRO A 197 1.19 -4.39 16.65
N ARG A 198 0.47 -4.34 15.52
CA ARG A 198 -0.85 -3.71 15.42
C ARG A 198 -1.84 -4.70 14.81
N ASN A 199 -3.10 -4.52 15.11
CA ASN A 199 -4.19 -5.22 14.44
C ASN A 199 -5.02 -4.21 13.64
N MET A 200 -5.31 -4.54 12.40
CA MET A 200 -6.39 -3.93 11.67
C MET A 200 -7.67 -4.61 12.10
N ALA A 201 -8.61 -3.86 12.65
CA ALA A 201 -9.85 -4.43 13.14
C ALA A 201 -11.02 -3.50 12.88
N ILE A 202 -12.18 -4.10 12.56
CA ILE A 202 -13.47 -3.43 12.59
C ILE A 202 -14.40 -4.20 13.54
N VAL A 203 -15.27 -3.45 14.22
CA VAL A 203 -16.31 -4.00 15.08
C VAL A 203 -17.64 -3.43 14.62
N PHE A 204 -18.64 -4.25 14.43
CA PHE A 204 -19.97 -3.83 14.00
C PHE A 204 -21.06 -4.67 14.64
N ARG A 205 -22.24 -4.10 14.76
CA ARG A 205 -23.41 -4.78 15.32
C ARG A 205 -24.07 -5.63 14.25
N VAL A 206 -24.43 -6.86 14.60
CA VAL A 206 -25.23 -7.78 13.78
C VAL A 206 -26.55 -7.99 14.49
N GLU A 207 -27.64 -7.65 13.85
CA GLU A 207 -28.99 -7.88 14.37
C GLU A 207 -29.40 -9.34 14.29
#